data_00daccdff26217547d50113c35bbfdf3
#
_entry.id   00daccdff26217547d50113c35bbfdf3
#
_cell.length_a   1.000
_cell.length_b   1.000
_cell.length_c   1.000
_cell.angle_alpha   90.00
_cell.angle_beta   90.00
_cell.angle_gamma   90.00
#
_symmetry.space_group_name_H-M   'P 1'
#
loop_
_entity.id
_entity.type
_entity.pdbx_description
1 polymer ?
#
loop_
_entity_poly.entity_id
_entity_poly.type
_entity_poly.pdbx_seq_one_letter_code
_entity_poly.pdbx_strand_id
1 'polypeptide(L)'
;MQANVVDPLQVQQTMEALIGNDKYDVIVVDTLTYLMDMYETQYVINSANSMKMWGEYAQFFKRIMQEGVAKSDKQIIFTAHTSDIYNESEMVSETMVKVKGSLMNQGIESYFSTVIATKKVPIKTLEKYKNDLLTITPLEESLGFKYCYQTQLTKETVNERIRGPLGMW
;
A
#
# COMPACT_ATOMS: atom_id res chain seq x y z
N MET A 1 6.89 -16.44 10.84
CA MET A 1 6.06 -17.46 10.14
C MET A 1 5.67 -16.86 8.79
N GLN A 2 5.70 -17.66 7.74
CA GLN A 2 5.20 -17.27 6.42
C GLN A 2 4.06 -18.21 6.06
N ALA A 3 2.94 -17.68 5.56
CA ALA A 3 1.81 -18.42 5.07
C ALA A 3 1.50 -18.01 3.63
N ASN A 4 1.31 -18.98 2.75
CA ASN A 4 0.83 -18.71 1.39
C ASN A 4 -0.69 -18.69 1.40
N VAL A 5 -1.27 -17.59 0.93
CA VAL A 5 -2.71 -17.40 0.82
C VAL A 5 -3.16 -17.82 -0.57
N VAL A 6 -4.15 -18.70 -0.64
CA VAL A 6 -4.75 -19.18 -1.90
C VAL A 6 -6.23 -18.77 -2.03
N ASP A 7 -6.83 -18.32 -0.93
CA ASP A 7 -8.17 -17.73 -0.90
C ASP A 7 -8.07 -16.38 -0.16
N PRO A 8 -8.53 -15.27 -0.74
CA PRO A 8 -8.41 -13.95 -0.14
C PRO A 8 -9.09 -13.84 1.24
N LEU A 9 -10.13 -14.61 1.49
CA LEU A 9 -10.83 -14.62 2.79
C LEU A 9 -9.96 -15.14 3.93
N GLN A 10 -8.93 -15.95 3.64
CA GLN A 10 -7.98 -16.46 4.65
C GLN A 10 -7.19 -15.33 5.33
N VAL A 11 -6.99 -14.19 4.66
CA VAL A 11 -6.25 -13.07 5.26
C VAL A 11 -6.98 -12.53 6.48
N GLN A 12 -8.28 -12.24 6.35
CA GLN A 12 -9.09 -11.76 7.46
C GLN A 12 -9.12 -12.78 8.60
N GLN A 13 -9.38 -14.05 8.30
CA GLN A 13 -9.40 -15.14 9.29
C GLN A 13 -8.08 -15.27 10.02
N THR A 14 -6.96 -15.16 9.30
CA THR A 14 -5.62 -15.23 9.90
C THR A 14 -5.36 -14.03 10.82
N MET A 15 -5.73 -12.82 10.41
CA MET A 15 -5.59 -11.64 11.26
C MET A 15 -6.40 -11.77 12.55
N GLU A 16 -7.64 -12.22 12.46
CA GLU A 16 -8.51 -12.47 13.63
C GLU A 16 -7.93 -13.54 14.56
N ALA A 17 -7.38 -14.64 14.01
CA ALA A 17 -6.76 -15.72 14.79
C ALA A 17 -5.45 -15.29 15.49
N LEU A 18 -4.83 -14.18 15.05
CA LEU A 18 -3.60 -13.67 15.66
C LEU A 18 -3.86 -12.62 16.74
N ILE A 19 -5.09 -12.15 16.92
CA ILE A 19 -5.45 -11.24 18.02
C ILE A 19 -5.16 -11.93 19.37
N GLY A 20 -4.42 -11.24 20.25
CA GLY A 20 -4.01 -11.79 21.55
C GLY A 20 -2.93 -12.88 21.49
N ASN A 21 -2.33 -13.13 20.35
CA ASN A 21 -1.23 -14.08 20.23
C ASN A 21 0.13 -13.37 20.41
N ASP A 22 0.73 -13.50 21.59
CA ASP A 22 1.98 -12.82 21.96
C ASP A 22 3.24 -13.29 21.18
N LYS A 23 3.10 -14.29 20.33
CA LYS A 23 4.22 -14.79 19.53
C LYS A 23 4.64 -13.85 18.39
N TYR A 24 3.74 -12.98 17.96
CA TYR A 24 3.97 -12.08 16.82
C TYR A 24 3.54 -10.67 17.17
N ASP A 25 4.39 -9.68 16.88
CA ASP A 25 4.12 -8.26 17.09
C ASP A 25 3.68 -7.57 15.80
N VAL A 26 4.04 -8.14 14.64
CA VAL A 26 3.83 -7.55 13.33
C VAL A 26 3.20 -8.56 12.37
N ILE A 27 2.19 -8.12 11.63
CA ILE A 27 1.61 -8.86 10.51
C ILE A 27 1.95 -8.11 9.22
N VAL A 28 2.52 -8.81 8.24
CA VAL A 28 2.80 -8.25 6.91
C VAL A 28 1.92 -8.95 5.88
N VAL A 29 1.14 -8.17 5.14
CA VAL A 29 0.34 -8.62 4.00
C VAL A 29 1.05 -8.21 2.71
N ASP A 30 1.66 -9.16 2.02
CA ASP A 30 2.44 -8.94 0.80
C ASP A 30 1.79 -9.69 -0.38
N THR A 31 1.05 -9.03 -1.23
CA THR A 31 0.72 -7.61 -1.34
C THR A 31 -0.80 -7.39 -1.35
N LEU A 32 -1.24 -6.24 -0.92
CA LEU A 32 -2.65 -5.83 -1.02
C LEU A 32 -3.16 -5.88 -2.47
N THR A 33 -2.33 -5.47 -3.43
CA THR A 33 -2.70 -5.50 -4.85
C THR A 33 -3.07 -6.92 -5.30
N TYR A 34 -2.22 -7.92 -5.01
CA TYR A 34 -2.51 -9.31 -5.37
C TYR A 34 -3.65 -9.93 -4.57
N LEU A 35 -3.81 -9.55 -3.30
CA LEU A 35 -4.95 -9.96 -2.50
C LEU A 35 -6.27 -9.53 -3.16
N MET A 36 -6.31 -8.28 -3.62
CA MET A 36 -7.50 -7.73 -4.26
C MET A 36 -7.71 -8.30 -5.68
N ASP A 37 -6.63 -8.54 -6.45
CA ASP A 37 -6.71 -9.24 -7.74
C ASP A 37 -7.19 -10.69 -7.57
N MET A 38 -6.79 -11.38 -6.50
CA MET A 38 -7.27 -12.72 -6.17
C MET A 38 -8.76 -12.73 -5.88
N TYR A 39 -9.26 -11.76 -5.09
CA TYR A 39 -10.68 -11.60 -4.83
C TYR A 39 -11.47 -11.37 -6.13
N GLU A 40 -11.01 -10.48 -6.99
CA GLU A 40 -11.62 -10.20 -8.29
C GLU A 40 -11.73 -11.49 -9.11
N THR A 41 -10.62 -12.21 -9.25
CA THR A 41 -10.56 -13.43 -10.09
C THR A 41 -11.50 -14.52 -9.57
N GLN A 42 -11.52 -14.75 -8.27
CA GLN A 42 -12.29 -15.85 -7.69
C GLN A 42 -13.77 -15.53 -7.53
N TYR A 43 -14.12 -14.30 -7.18
CA TYR A 43 -15.47 -13.95 -6.76
C TYR A 43 -16.19 -12.98 -7.70
N VAL A 44 -15.47 -12.12 -8.45
CA VAL A 44 -16.12 -11.12 -9.30
C VAL A 44 -16.29 -11.60 -10.74
N ILE A 45 -15.18 -12.01 -11.38
CA ILE A 45 -15.16 -12.33 -12.81
C ILE A 45 -16.09 -13.51 -13.15
N ASN A 46 -16.11 -14.53 -12.29
CA ASN A 46 -16.87 -15.75 -12.50
C ASN A 46 -18.31 -15.66 -11.97
N SER A 47 -18.76 -14.49 -11.51
CA SER A 47 -20.10 -14.31 -10.96
C SER A 47 -21.15 -14.03 -12.05
N ALA A 48 -22.31 -14.63 -11.91
CA ALA A 48 -23.49 -14.29 -12.73
C ALA A 48 -23.99 -12.85 -12.50
N ASN A 49 -23.62 -12.21 -11.37
CA ASN A 49 -23.98 -10.82 -11.04
C ASN A 49 -22.70 -10.03 -10.68
N SER A 50 -21.96 -9.65 -11.70
CA SER A 50 -20.68 -8.93 -11.53
C SER A 50 -20.86 -7.56 -10.84
N MET A 51 -21.95 -6.85 -11.08
CA MET A 51 -22.20 -5.55 -10.44
C MET A 51 -22.33 -5.68 -8.91
N LYS A 52 -23.07 -6.68 -8.43
CA LYS A 52 -23.16 -6.97 -6.99
C LYS A 52 -21.77 -7.33 -6.44
N MET A 53 -21.03 -8.15 -7.15
CA MET A 53 -19.72 -8.62 -6.68
C MET A 53 -18.64 -7.54 -6.67
N TRP A 54 -18.73 -6.52 -7.51
CA TRP A 54 -17.90 -5.31 -7.39
C TRP A 54 -18.20 -4.52 -6.10
N GLY A 55 -19.45 -4.51 -5.67
CA GLY A 55 -19.82 -3.98 -4.35
C GLY A 55 -19.21 -4.79 -3.21
N GLU A 56 -19.27 -6.12 -3.29
CA GLU A 56 -18.66 -7.03 -2.31
C GLU A 56 -17.13 -6.93 -2.30
N TYR A 57 -16.47 -6.71 -3.44
CA TYR A 57 -15.04 -6.44 -3.53
C TYR A 57 -14.64 -5.24 -2.65
N ALA A 58 -15.37 -4.13 -2.75
CA ALA A 58 -15.11 -2.97 -1.90
C ALA A 58 -15.41 -3.24 -0.42
N GLN A 59 -16.49 -3.99 -0.12
CA GLN A 59 -16.83 -4.36 1.25
C GLN A 59 -15.81 -5.33 1.86
N PHE A 60 -15.23 -6.23 1.07
CA PHE A 60 -14.17 -7.13 1.52
C PHE A 60 -12.97 -6.34 2.05
N PHE A 61 -12.48 -5.35 1.29
CA PHE A 61 -11.41 -4.47 1.78
C PHE A 61 -11.80 -3.76 3.08
N LYS A 62 -13.00 -3.19 3.13
CA LYS A 62 -13.48 -2.48 4.33
C LYS A 62 -13.57 -3.40 5.55
N ARG A 63 -13.99 -4.64 5.38
CA ARG A 63 -14.00 -5.64 6.47
C ARG A 63 -12.59 -5.95 6.97
N ILE A 64 -11.62 -6.13 6.08
CA ILE A 64 -10.22 -6.29 6.49
C ILE A 64 -9.77 -5.12 7.38
N MET A 65 -10.08 -3.89 6.99
CA MET A 65 -9.69 -2.70 7.77
C MET A 65 -10.47 -2.57 9.08
N GLN A 66 -11.77 -2.81 9.09
CA GLN A 66 -12.64 -2.58 10.25
C GLN A 66 -12.62 -3.75 11.24
N GLU A 67 -12.44 -4.96 10.78
CA GLU A 67 -12.49 -6.16 11.60
C GLU A 67 -11.11 -6.76 11.83
N GLY A 68 -10.27 -6.83 10.81
CA GLY A 68 -8.91 -7.33 10.93
C GLY A 68 -7.97 -6.30 11.55
N VAL A 69 -7.83 -5.13 10.92
CA VAL A 69 -6.86 -4.12 11.35
C VAL A 69 -7.29 -3.40 12.63
N ALA A 70 -8.51 -2.86 12.65
CA ALA A 70 -8.97 -2.02 13.77
C ALA A 70 -9.13 -2.77 15.10
N LYS A 71 -9.33 -4.08 15.05
CA LYS A 71 -9.43 -4.93 16.25
C LYS A 71 -8.11 -5.57 16.66
N SER A 72 -7.08 -5.47 15.83
CA SER A 72 -5.79 -6.09 16.08
C SER A 72 -4.99 -5.30 17.11
N ASP A 73 -4.29 -6.02 17.97
CA ASP A 73 -3.27 -5.54 18.90
C ASP A 73 -1.87 -5.53 18.26
N LYS A 74 -1.76 -5.85 16.97
CA LYS A 74 -0.51 -5.96 16.21
C LYS A 74 -0.27 -4.73 15.34
N GLN A 75 1.00 -4.49 15.01
CA GLN A 75 1.34 -3.60 13.91
C GLN A 75 1.07 -4.31 12.59
N ILE A 76 0.33 -3.66 11.68
CA ILE A 76 -0.04 -4.27 10.41
C ILE A 76 0.55 -3.47 9.27
N ILE A 77 1.31 -4.15 8.41
CA ILE A 77 1.97 -3.57 7.25
C ILE A 77 1.37 -4.20 5.99
N PHE A 78 0.89 -3.37 5.08
CA PHE A 78 0.51 -3.79 3.74
C PHE A 78 1.54 -3.27 2.75
N THR A 79 2.09 -4.14 1.92
CA THR A 79 2.78 -3.72 0.70
C THR A 79 1.77 -3.61 -0.43
N ALA A 80 2.00 -2.74 -1.41
CA ALA A 80 1.12 -2.58 -2.56
C ALA A 80 1.89 -2.06 -3.77
N HIS A 81 1.42 -2.40 -4.97
CA HIS A 81 1.87 -1.73 -6.19
C HIS A 81 1.15 -0.40 -6.37
N THR A 82 1.80 0.53 -7.04
CA THR A 82 1.21 1.81 -7.41
C THR A 82 0.80 1.84 -8.88
N SER A 83 -0.08 2.75 -9.21
CA SER A 83 -0.41 3.15 -10.58
C SER A 83 -0.47 4.66 -10.67
N ASP A 84 -0.05 5.20 -11.82
CA ASP A 84 -0.20 6.60 -12.15
C ASP A 84 -1.48 6.78 -12.96
N ILE A 85 -2.35 7.69 -12.53
CA ILE A 85 -3.60 8.03 -13.19
C ILE A 85 -3.53 9.50 -13.59
N TYR A 86 -3.73 9.77 -14.87
CA TYR A 86 -3.76 11.13 -15.38
C TYR A 86 -5.14 11.74 -15.11
N ASN A 87 -5.16 12.83 -14.34
CA ASN A 87 -6.32 13.64 -14.07
C ASN A 87 -6.40 14.75 -15.14
N GLU A 88 -7.28 14.57 -16.13
CA GLU A 88 -7.41 15.51 -17.25
C GLU A 88 -7.91 16.89 -16.80
N SER A 89 -8.74 16.96 -15.76
CA SER A 89 -9.30 18.22 -15.28
C SER A 89 -8.27 19.13 -14.62
N GLU A 90 -7.27 18.53 -13.97
CA GLU A 90 -6.20 19.25 -13.28
C GLU A 90 -4.87 19.20 -14.05
N MET A 91 -4.84 18.43 -15.15
CA MET A 91 -3.64 18.22 -15.99
C MET A 91 -2.43 17.70 -15.20
N VAL A 92 -2.69 16.84 -14.21
CA VAL A 92 -1.66 16.25 -13.34
C VAL A 92 -1.74 14.73 -13.35
N SER A 93 -0.61 14.07 -13.10
CA SER A 93 -0.55 12.64 -12.85
C SER A 93 -0.56 12.39 -11.33
N GLU A 94 -1.52 11.61 -10.87
CA GLU A 94 -1.64 11.21 -9.47
C GLU A 94 -1.13 9.78 -9.29
N THR A 95 -0.24 9.57 -8.33
CA THR A 95 0.22 8.22 -7.96
C THR A 95 -0.59 7.71 -6.79
N MET A 96 -1.21 6.55 -6.95
CA MET A 96 -2.03 5.90 -5.94
C MET A 96 -1.81 4.39 -5.90
N VAL A 97 -2.29 3.74 -4.86
CA VAL A 97 -2.27 2.27 -4.76
C VAL A 97 -3.14 1.66 -5.86
N LYS A 98 -2.59 0.64 -6.51
CA LYS A 98 -3.25 -0.07 -7.60
C LYS A 98 -4.34 -0.99 -7.05
N VAL A 99 -5.58 -0.50 -7.10
CA VAL A 99 -6.83 -1.22 -6.81
C VAL A 99 -7.85 -0.92 -7.89
N LYS A 100 -8.99 -1.59 -7.86
CA LYS A 100 -10.04 -1.48 -8.89
C LYS A 100 -11.38 -1.04 -8.32
N GLY A 101 -12.32 -0.77 -9.22
CA GLY A 101 -13.68 -0.41 -8.87
C GLY A 101 -13.78 0.87 -8.03
N SER A 102 -14.74 0.93 -7.13
CA SER A 102 -14.99 2.10 -6.29
C SER A 102 -13.86 2.43 -5.30
N LEU A 103 -13.00 1.46 -4.96
CA LEU A 103 -11.87 1.69 -4.07
C LEU A 103 -10.81 2.62 -4.69
N MET A 104 -10.64 2.57 -6.01
CA MET A 104 -9.73 3.48 -6.72
C MET A 104 -10.13 4.93 -6.50
N ASN A 105 -11.42 5.24 -6.61
CA ASN A 105 -11.93 6.60 -6.45
C ASN A 105 -11.99 7.06 -4.99
N GLN A 106 -12.11 6.13 -4.04
CA GLN A 106 -12.20 6.44 -2.61
C GLN A 106 -10.84 6.78 -1.98
N GLY A 107 -9.72 6.38 -2.60
CA GLY A 107 -8.39 6.60 -2.06
C GLY A 107 -8.14 5.78 -0.79
N ILE A 108 -7.83 4.50 -0.99
CA ILE A 108 -7.66 3.54 0.13
C ILE A 108 -6.54 3.93 1.09
N GLU A 109 -5.59 4.76 0.66
CA GLU A 109 -4.50 5.27 1.48
C GLU A 109 -5.01 6.02 2.71
N SER A 110 -6.25 6.55 2.66
CA SER A 110 -6.88 7.22 3.79
C SER A 110 -7.14 6.31 4.99
N TYR A 111 -7.17 5.00 4.80
CA TYR A 111 -7.34 4.02 5.88
C TYR A 111 -6.06 3.79 6.69
N PHE A 112 -4.90 4.26 6.21
CA PHE A 112 -3.60 4.02 6.83
C PHE A 112 -3.10 5.26 7.56
N SER A 113 -2.54 5.08 8.74
CA SER A 113 -1.88 6.16 9.50
C SER A 113 -0.57 6.60 8.86
N THR A 114 0.11 5.69 8.18
CA THR A 114 1.40 5.91 7.54
C THR A 114 1.39 5.29 6.14
N VAL A 115 1.79 6.07 5.14
CA VAL A 115 1.92 5.64 3.74
C VAL A 115 3.30 6.05 3.25
N ILE A 116 4.14 5.07 2.94
CA ILE A 116 5.53 5.24 2.53
C ILE A 116 5.68 4.72 1.09
N ALA A 117 6.29 5.52 0.22
CA ALA A 117 6.61 5.08 -1.13
C ALA A 117 8.04 4.55 -1.21
N THR A 118 8.22 3.38 -1.84
CA THR A 118 9.55 2.88 -2.22
C THR A 118 9.87 3.35 -3.62
N LYS A 119 11.00 4.01 -3.81
CA LYS A 119 11.36 4.65 -5.08
C LYS A 119 12.80 4.40 -5.48
N LYS A 120 13.03 4.34 -6.78
CA LYS A 120 14.34 4.48 -7.39
C LYS A 120 14.55 5.94 -7.74
N VAL A 121 15.48 6.61 -7.04
CA VAL A 121 15.69 8.07 -7.17
C VAL A 121 17.09 8.35 -7.68
N PRO A 122 17.26 9.23 -8.70
CA PRO A 122 18.57 9.67 -9.17
C PRO A 122 19.36 10.37 -8.05
N ILE A 123 20.66 10.12 -7.95
CA ILE A 123 21.53 10.73 -6.93
C ILE A 123 21.47 12.26 -6.96
N LYS A 124 21.47 12.87 -8.14
CA LYS A 124 21.33 14.33 -8.30
C LYS A 124 20.04 14.90 -7.67
N THR A 125 18.97 14.12 -7.67
CA THR A 125 17.72 14.52 -7.02
C THR A 125 17.85 14.41 -5.50
N LEU A 126 18.49 13.34 -5.00
CA LEU A 126 18.67 13.11 -3.57
C LEU A 126 19.59 14.16 -2.91
N GLU A 127 20.50 14.77 -3.64
CA GLU A 127 21.35 15.85 -3.11
C GLU A 127 20.54 17.03 -2.57
N LYS A 128 19.33 17.27 -3.09
CA LYS A 128 18.40 18.31 -2.61
C LYS A 128 17.71 17.96 -1.29
N TYR A 129 17.71 16.68 -0.93
CA TYR A 129 16.94 16.15 0.20
C TYR A 129 17.85 15.42 1.21
N LYS A 130 19.09 15.89 1.35
CA LYS A 130 20.04 15.32 2.31
C LYS A 130 19.52 15.41 3.74
N ASN A 131 19.63 14.31 4.46
CA ASN A 131 19.34 14.23 5.89
C ASN A 131 20.25 13.18 6.54
N ASP A 132 20.23 13.07 7.86
CA ASP A 132 21.14 12.20 8.62
C ASP A 132 20.90 10.69 8.35
N LEU A 133 19.75 10.32 7.80
CA LEU A 133 19.41 8.93 7.47
C LEU A 133 19.77 8.57 6.02
N LEU A 134 20.10 9.57 5.19
CA LEU A 134 20.44 9.34 3.78
C LEU A 134 21.94 9.07 3.61
N THR A 135 22.30 7.79 3.57
CA THR A 135 23.67 7.36 3.24
C THR A 135 23.73 6.97 1.77
N ILE A 136 24.68 7.55 1.02
CA ILE A 136 24.95 7.19 -0.37
C ILE A 136 26.29 6.46 -0.43
N THR A 137 26.30 5.27 -0.98
CA THR A 137 27.51 4.44 -1.12
C THR A 137 28.23 4.73 -2.44
N PRO A 138 29.56 4.45 -2.55
CA PRO A 138 30.30 4.59 -3.82
C PRO A 138 29.68 3.78 -4.98
N LEU A 139 29.06 2.63 -4.67
CA LEU A 139 28.36 1.83 -5.67
C LEU A 139 27.11 2.57 -6.21
N GLU A 140 26.32 3.17 -5.32
CA GLU A 140 25.13 3.93 -5.72
C GLU A 140 25.51 5.19 -6.51
N GLU A 141 26.60 5.86 -6.16
CA GLU A 141 27.15 6.96 -6.95
C GLU A 141 27.53 6.50 -8.36
N SER A 142 28.21 5.37 -8.49
CA SER A 142 28.58 4.82 -9.80
C SER A 142 27.37 4.39 -10.64
N LEU A 143 26.30 3.90 -10.00
CA LEU A 143 25.04 3.53 -10.62
C LEU A 143 24.18 4.76 -10.97
N GLY A 144 24.41 5.90 -10.33
CA GLY A 144 23.67 7.15 -10.53
C GLY A 144 22.30 7.19 -9.89
N PHE A 145 21.89 6.19 -9.10
CA PHE A 145 20.62 6.14 -8.40
C PHE A 145 20.70 5.36 -7.09
N LYS A 146 19.67 5.57 -6.24
CA LYS A 146 19.47 4.82 -4.99
C LYS A 146 18.00 4.43 -4.85
N TYR A 147 17.75 3.26 -4.23
CA TYR A 147 16.42 2.89 -3.74
C TYR A 147 16.17 3.54 -2.37
N CYS A 148 15.08 4.25 -2.25
CA CYS A 148 14.74 5.03 -1.05
C CYS A 148 13.33 4.74 -0.57
N TYR A 149 13.12 4.94 0.72
CA TYR A 149 11.80 5.13 1.30
C TYR A 149 11.50 6.62 1.35
N GLN A 150 10.44 7.05 0.67
CA GLN A 150 9.95 8.42 0.78
C GLN A 150 8.81 8.47 1.79
N THR A 151 8.99 9.24 2.85
CA THR A 151 8.07 9.34 4.00
C THR A 151 7.34 10.69 4.03
N GLN A 152 7.84 11.68 3.30
CA GLN A 152 7.28 13.03 3.22
C GLN A 152 7.10 13.47 1.76
N LEU A 153 6.10 14.31 1.52
CA LEU A 153 5.90 14.92 0.19
C LEU A 153 6.99 15.95 -0.09
N THR A 154 7.39 16.04 -1.35
CA THR A 154 8.26 17.08 -1.88
C THR A 154 7.50 17.92 -2.89
N LYS A 155 8.11 19.00 -3.40
CA LYS A 155 7.49 19.82 -4.43
C LYS A 155 7.21 19.04 -5.73
N GLU A 156 8.04 18.03 -6.00
CA GLU A 156 7.92 17.17 -7.17
C GLU A 156 6.90 16.02 -6.99
N THR A 157 6.47 15.76 -5.74
CA THR A 157 5.62 14.61 -5.39
C THR A 157 4.32 15.01 -4.70
N VAL A 158 3.87 16.26 -4.89
CA VAL A 158 2.64 16.79 -4.26
C VAL A 158 1.38 16.01 -4.63
N ASN A 159 1.38 15.34 -5.78
CA ASN A 159 0.26 14.54 -6.27
C ASN A 159 0.35 13.06 -5.87
N GLU A 160 1.27 12.71 -4.99
CA GLU A 160 1.39 11.38 -4.44
C GLU A 160 0.72 11.30 -3.06
N ARG A 161 0.19 10.13 -2.72
CA ARG A 161 -0.55 9.93 -1.47
C ARG A 161 0.35 9.45 -0.33
N ILE A 162 1.50 10.12 -0.14
CA ILE A 162 2.46 9.82 0.92
C ILE A 162 2.01 10.53 2.20
N ARG A 163 2.10 9.81 3.32
CA ARG A 163 1.81 10.32 4.66
C ARG A 163 2.73 9.64 5.67
N GLY A 164 3.48 10.42 6.41
CA GLY A 164 4.28 9.95 7.54
C GLY A 164 3.96 10.73 8.81
N PRO A 165 4.28 10.20 9.98
CA PRO A 165 4.27 10.97 11.23
C PRO A 165 5.16 12.20 11.12
N LEU A 166 4.81 13.25 11.87
CA LEU A 166 5.62 14.46 11.93
C LEU A 166 7.05 14.12 12.44
N GLY A 167 8.05 14.56 11.70
CA GLY A 167 9.46 14.26 12.01
C GLY A 167 9.98 12.94 11.49
N MET A 168 9.18 12.14 10.77
CA MET A 168 9.68 10.98 10.02
C MET A 168 10.31 11.46 8.70
N TRP A 169 11.53 11.02 8.45
CA TRP A 169 12.33 11.35 7.25
C TRP A 169 12.43 10.16 6.31
#